data_ae2e7ab0228e5644d23806c77dc8706f
#
_entry.id   ae2e7ab0228e5644d23806c77dc8706f
#
_cell.length_a   1.000
_cell.length_b   1.000
_cell.length_c   1.000
_cell.angle_alpha   90.00
_cell.angle_beta   90.00
_cell.angle_gamma   90.00
#
_symmetry.space_group_name_H-M   'P 1'
#
loop_
_entity.id
_entity.type
_entity.pdbx_description
1 polymer ?
#
loop_
_entity_poly.entity_id
_entity_poly.type
_entity_poly.pdbx_seq_one_letter_code
_entity_poly.pdbx_strand_id
1 'polypeptide(L)'
;MPGASGAWNFIDAANDSASEAAVPYFKEIFDYARTLDPQHRPLTYTNLMMAAAGKDKCHQFADVICLNRYYGWYMQGGYQLIGAKKAFIDEMNQWMNTEPNKPFLFTEYVADTDAGAHKLPSV
;
A
#
# COMPACT_ATOMS: atom_id res chain seq x y z
N MET A 1 8.75 17.71 -14.22
CA MET A 1 7.41 17.12 -14.33
C MET A 1 6.50 18.06 -15.07
N PRO A 2 5.84 17.63 -16.12
CA PRO A 2 4.83 18.45 -16.73
C PRO A 2 3.78 18.80 -15.68
N GLY A 3 3.21 20.00 -15.76
CA GLY A 3 2.28 20.53 -14.77
C GLY A 3 0.95 19.77 -14.70
N ALA A 4 1.02 18.49 -14.38
CA ALA A 4 -0.16 17.68 -14.17
C ALA A 4 -0.90 18.15 -12.92
N SER A 5 -2.21 17.93 -12.87
CA SER A 5 -3.01 18.19 -11.69
C SER A 5 -2.49 17.36 -10.49
N GLY A 6 -2.74 17.80 -9.26
CA GLY A 6 -2.34 17.03 -8.08
C GLY A 6 -2.88 15.61 -8.07
N ALA A 7 -4.10 15.38 -8.56
CA ALA A 7 -4.68 14.04 -8.68
C ALA A 7 -3.91 13.17 -9.68
N TRP A 8 -3.47 13.75 -10.77
CA TRP A 8 -2.71 13.05 -11.79
C TRP A 8 -1.33 12.62 -11.24
N ASN A 9 -0.65 13.51 -10.55
CA ASN A 9 0.62 13.21 -9.90
C ASN A 9 0.48 12.11 -8.84
N PHE A 10 -0.62 12.10 -8.10
CA PHE A 10 -0.89 11.07 -7.12
C PHE A 10 -1.04 9.69 -7.75
N ILE A 11 -1.77 9.60 -8.87
CA ILE A 11 -1.95 8.34 -9.60
C ILE A 11 -0.61 7.82 -10.13
N ASP A 12 0.19 8.69 -10.70
CA ASP A 12 1.51 8.32 -11.19
C ASP A 12 2.40 7.80 -10.06
N ALA A 13 2.46 8.52 -8.96
CA ALA A 13 3.24 8.11 -7.80
C ALA A 13 2.75 6.78 -7.22
N ALA A 14 1.44 6.54 -7.21
CA ALA A 14 0.87 5.30 -6.71
C ALA A 14 1.24 4.08 -7.56
N ASN A 15 1.53 4.30 -8.83
CA ASN A 15 1.91 3.24 -9.75
C ASN A 15 3.43 3.07 -9.89
N ASP A 16 4.22 3.94 -9.29
CA ASP A 16 5.67 3.93 -9.47
C ASP A 16 6.29 2.60 -9.05
N SER A 17 5.91 2.04 -7.92
CA SER A 17 6.45 0.77 -7.45
C SER A 17 6.03 -0.44 -8.31
N ALA A 18 5.04 -0.27 -9.17
CA ALA A 18 4.62 -1.29 -10.13
C ALA A 18 5.36 -1.18 -11.47
N SER A 19 6.16 -0.15 -11.67
CA SER A 19 6.89 0.08 -12.91
C SER A 19 8.23 -0.65 -12.91
N GLU A 20 8.57 -1.27 -14.02
CA GLU A 20 9.91 -1.84 -14.21
C GLU A 20 11.00 -0.77 -14.09
N ALA A 21 10.73 0.44 -14.54
CA ALA A 21 11.69 1.54 -14.47
C ALA A 21 11.99 1.98 -13.05
N ALA A 22 11.09 1.72 -12.11
CA ALA A 22 11.28 2.06 -10.71
C ALA A 22 12.23 1.12 -9.98
N VAL A 23 12.40 -0.10 -10.47
CA VAL A 23 13.21 -1.12 -9.80
C VAL A 23 14.64 -0.65 -9.53
N PRO A 24 15.42 -0.17 -10.52
CA PRO A 24 16.78 0.30 -10.26
C PRO A 24 16.81 1.53 -9.34
N TYR A 25 15.82 2.39 -9.42
CA TYR A 25 15.71 3.58 -8.56
C TYR A 25 15.50 3.18 -7.10
N PHE A 26 14.55 2.29 -6.83
CA PHE A 26 14.31 1.79 -5.47
C PHE A 26 15.51 1.05 -4.92
N LYS A 27 16.16 0.23 -5.74
CA LYS A 27 17.36 -0.47 -5.33
C LYS A 27 18.45 0.50 -4.89
N GLU A 28 18.72 1.52 -5.70
CA GLU A 28 19.74 2.51 -5.40
C GLU A 28 19.45 3.27 -4.12
N ILE A 29 18.21 3.73 -3.95
CA ILE A 29 17.82 4.46 -2.75
C ILE A 29 17.93 3.60 -1.50
N PHE A 30 17.44 2.36 -1.54
CA PHE A 30 17.51 1.46 -0.40
C PHE A 30 18.95 1.10 -0.06
N ASP A 31 19.78 0.79 -1.05
CA ASP A 31 21.20 0.49 -0.83
C ASP A 31 21.91 1.71 -0.21
N TYR A 32 21.65 2.89 -0.73
CA TYR A 32 22.24 4.13 -0.19
C TYR A 32 21.79 4.40 1.24
N ALA A 33 20.51 4.27 1.52
CA ALA A 33 19.97 4.47 2.85
C ALA A 33 20.61 3.51 3.87
N ARG A 34 20.85 2.26 3.47
CA ARG A 34 21.51 1.30 4.35
C ARG A 34 22.95 1.71 4.69
N THR A 35 23.65 2.34 3.75
CA THR A 35 25.02 2.82 4.01
C THR A 35 25.05 3.98 5.01
N LEU A 36 23.95 4.73 5.12
CA LEU A 36 23.85 5.89 6.00
C LEU A 36 23.37 5.54 7.41
N ASP A 37 22.87 4.34 7.61
CA ASP A 37 22.29 3.93 8.89
C ASP A 37 23.18 2.91 9.60
N PRO A 38 24.00 3.36 10.56
CA PRO A 38 24.88 2.47 11.32
C PRO A 38 24.13 1.52 12.26
N GLN A 39 22.86 1.82 12.55
CA GLN A 39 22.04 0.96 13.43
C GLN A 39 21.31 -0.15 12.66
N HIS A 40 21.42 -0.16 11.34
CA HIS A 40 20.79 -1.17 10.48
C HIS A 40 19.28 -1.32 10.74
N ARG A 41 18.58 -0.19 10.88
CA ARG A 41 17.13 -0.19 11.10
C ARG A 41 16.41 -0.75 9.86
N PRO A 42 15.29 -1.44 10.05
CA PRO A 42 14.50 -1.91 8.91
C PRO A 42 14.05 -0.75 8.01
N LEU A 43 14.13 -0.96 6.71
CA LEU A 43 13.72 0.01 5.71
C LEU A 43 12.48 -0.48 5.00
N THR A 44 11.58 0.44 4.73
CA THR A 44 10.37 0.15 3.96
C THR A 44 9.92 1.39 3.19
N TYR A 45 8.94 1.21 2.35
CA TYR A 45 8.17 2.28 1.73
C TYR A 45 6.70 1.94 1.85
N THR A 46 5.84 2.94 1.77
CA THR A 46 4.40 2.73 1.84
C THR A 46 3.85 2.30 0.49
N ASN A 47 3.24 1.14 0.46
CA ASN A 47 2.57 0.63 -0.73
C ASN A 47 1.12 1.10 -0.76
N LEU A 48 0.70 1.65 -1.88
CA LEU A 48 -0.67 2.06 -2.13
C LEU A 48 -1.44 0.95 -2.84
N MET A 49 -2.78 1.00 -2.70
CA MET A 49 -3.66 -0.07 -3.20
C MET A 49 -3.53 -0.33 -4.71
N MET A 50 -3.14 0.68 -5.49
CA MET A 50 -2.94 0.55 -6.93
C MET A 50 -1.74 -0.31 -7.30
N ALA A 51 -0.83 -0.52 -6.37
CA ALA A 51 0.33 -1.38 -6.51
C ALA A 51 0.23 -2.57 -5.54
N ALA A 52 -0.84 -3.32 -5.64
CA ALA A 52 -1.07 -4.50 -4.79
C ALA A 52 -0.03 -5.60 -5.08
N ALA A 53 -0.05 -6.65 -4.28
CA ALA A 53 0.96 -7.71 -4.25
C ALA A 53 1.40 -8.23 -5.63
N GLY A 54 0.46 -8.44 -6.54
CA GLY A 54 0.77 -8.96 -7.87
C GLY A 54 1.32 -7.92 -8.85
N LYS A 55 1.33 -6.64 -8.49
CA LYS A 55 1.78 -5.55 -9.34
C LYS A 55 3.06 -4.90 -8.86
N ASP A 56 3.25 -4.81 -7.54
CA ASP A 56 4.42 -4.17 -6.96
C ASP A 56 5.68 -4.95 -7.30
N LYS A 57 6.70 -4.26 -7.78
CA LYS A 57 8.00 -4.85 -8.17
C LYS A 57 9.13 -4.47 -7.24
N CYS A 58 8.89 -3.54 -6.32
CA CYS A 58 9.92 -2.98 -5.45
C CYS A 58 9.90 -3.58 -4.05
N HIS A 59 8.91 -4.40 -3.71
CA HIS A 59 8.79 -5.02 -2.39
C HIS A 59 10.02 -5.85 -1.99
N GLN A 60 10.75 -6.35 -2.96
CA GLN A 60 11.94 -7.15 -2.74
C GLN A 60 13.04 -6.39 -1.97
N PHE A 61 13.09 -5.07 -2.08
CA PHE A 61 14.10 -4.24 -1.42
C PHE A 61 13.73 -3.86 0.01
N ALA A 62 12.47 -3.95 0.37
CA ALA A 62 11.98 -3.57 1.68
C ALA A 62 12.15 -4.69 2.71
N ASP A 63 12.38 -4.33 3.96
CA ASP A 63 12.45 -5.28 5.06
C ASP A 63 11.07 -5.57 5.66
N VAL A 64 10.14 -4.66 5.48
CA VAL A 64 8.77 -4.73 6.00
C VAL A 64 7.82 -4.39 4.85
N ILE A 65 6.72 -5.10 4.75
CA ILE A 65 5.65 -4.76 3.80
C ILE A 65 4.72 -3.77 4.49
N CYS A 66 4.81 -2.52 4.06
CA CYS A 66 4.06 -1.41 4.65
C CYS A 66 2.92 -1.02 3.72
N LEU A 67 1.70 -1.07 4.25
CA LEU A 67 0.49 -0.94 3.44
C LEU A 67 -0.40 0.20 3.93
N ASN A 68 -0.92 0.98 2.98
CA ASN A 68 -2.03 1.89 3.20
C ASN A 68 -3.27 1.28 2.56
N ARG A 69 -4.27 0.93 3.36
CA ARG A 69 -5.45 0.25 2.87
C ARG A 69 -6.73 0.80 3.49
N TYR A 70 -7.72 1.00 2.62
CA TYR A 70 -8.99 1.64 2.97
C TYR A 70 -10.16 0.80 2.47
N TYR A 71 -10.18 -0.46 2.83
CA TYR A 71 -11.17 -1.38 2.29
C TYR A 71 -12.61 -1.01 2.63
N GLY A 72 -12.87 -0.36 3.72
CA GLY A 72 -14.22 0.14 4.03
C GLY A 72 -14.60 1.42 3.30
N TRP A 73 -13.62 2.14 2.77
CA TRP A 73 -13.84 3.41 2.08
C TRP A 73 -14.48 3.23 0.70
N TYR A 74 -14.00 2.26 -0.07
CA TYR A 74 -14.39 2.08 -1.45
C TYR A 74 -15.67 1.27 -1.61
N MET A 75 -16.24 0.79 -0.52
CA MET A 75 -17.43 -0.02 -0.51
C MET A 75 -18.43 0.54 0.50
N GLN A 76 -19.67 0.70 0.08
CA GLN A 76 -20.71 1.34 0.85
C GLN A 76 -21.78 0.35 1.29
N GLY A 77 -21.87 0.09 2.59
CA GLY A 77 -23.00 -0.56 3.23
C GLY A 77 -23.07 -2.07 3.17
N GLY A 78 -23.84 -2.63 4.06
CA GLY A 78 -24.33 -3.99 4.14
C GLY A 78 -23.38 -5.11 3.70
N TYR A 79 -23.82 -5.88 2.74
CA TYR A 79 -23.05 -6.99 2.19
C TYR A 79 -21.77 -6.55 1.46
N GLN A 80 -21.66 -5.28 1.04
CA GLN A 80 -20.42 -4.76 0.46
C GLN A 80 -19.30 -4.71 1.50
N LEU A 81 -19.63 -4.50 2.76
CA LEU A 81 -18.65 -4.56 3.85
C LEU A 81 -18.10 -5.98 4.01
N ILE A 82 -18.94 -6.99 3.83
CA ILE A 82 -18.50 -8.39 3.83
C ILE A 82 -17.56 -8.66 2.65
N GLY A 83 -17.87 -8.13 1.48
CA GLY A 83 -17.01 -8.20 0.31
C GLY A 83 -15.67 -7.50 0.52
N ALA A 84 -15.66 -6.37 1.23
CA ALA A 84 -14.45 -5.65 1.58
C ALA A 84 -13.55 -6.49 2.50
N LYS A 85 -14.13 -7.17 3.49
CA LYS A 85 -13.40 -8.07 4.37
C LYS A 85 -12.74 -9.20 3.59
N LYS A 86 -13.49 -9.83 2.69
CA LYS A 86 -12.95 -10.90 1.84
C LYS A 86 -11.81 -10.39 0.97
N ALA A 87 -11.98 -9.26 0.32
CA ALA A 87 -10.96 -8.67 -0.54
C ALA A 87 -9.69 -8.34 0.24
N PHE A 88 -9.81 -7.83 1.47
CA PHE A 88 -8.70 -7.58 2.36
C PHE A 88 -7.95 -8.87 2.70
N ILE A 89 -8.66 -9.91 3.07
CA ILE A 89 -8.06 -11.20 3.41
C ILE A 89 -7.36 -11.80 2.19
N ASP A 90 -7.98 -11.72 1.02
CA ASP A 90 -7.39 -12.22 -0.23
C ASP A 90 -6.08 -11.49 -0.55
N GLU A 91 -6.06 -10.17 -0.39
CA GLU A 91 -4.83 -9.40 -0.60
C GLU A 91 -3.74 -9.77 0.42
N MET A 92 -4.09 -9.92 1.69
CA MET A 92 -3.12 -10.32 2.70
C MET A 92 -2.53 -11.69 2.41
N ASN A 93 -3.35 -12.63 1.95
CA ASN A 93 -2.87 -13.95 1.54
C ASN A 93 -1.91 -13.86 0.36
N GLN A 94 -2.17 -12.99 -0.61
CA GLN A 94 -1.25 -12.75 -1.71
C GLN A 94 0.10 -12.22 -1.22
N TRP A 95 0.09 -11.26 -0.32
CA TRP A 95 1.33 -10.72 0.24
C TRP A 95 2.09 -11.77 1.03
N MET A 96 1.42 -12.58 1.83
CA MET A 96 2.07 -13.66 2.57
C MET A 96 2.69 -14.71 1.66
N ASN A 97 2.09 -14.95 0.50
CA ASN A 97 2.66 -15.86 -0.50
C ASN A 97 3.83 -15.22 -1.25
N THR A 98 3.77 -13.92 -1.49
CA THR A 98 4.81 -13.18 -2.22
C THR A 98 6.05 -12.93 -1.37
N GLU A 99 5.85 -12.58 -0.10
CA GLU A 99 6.91 -12.25 0.86
C GLU A 99 6.66 -12.96 2.19
N PRO A 100 6.86 -14.30 2.23
CA PRO A 100 6.50 -15.09 3.42
C PRO A 100 7.34 -14.81 4.65
N ASN A 101 8.50 -14.17 4.49
CA ASN A 101 9.44 -13.93 5.59
C ASN A 101 9.48 -12.48 6.06
N LYS A 102 8.59 -11.62 5.55
CA LYS A 102 8.58 -10.21 5.93
C LYS A 102 7.35 -9.89 6.77
N PRO A 103 7.51 -9.10 7.84
CA PRO A 103 6.37 -8.62 8.61
C PRO A 103 5.56 -7.60 7.83
N PHE A 104 4.31 -7.41 8.24
CA PHE A 104 3.40 -6.42 7.67
C PHE A 104 3.19 -5.28 8.65
N LEU A 105 3.07 -4.07 8.12
CA LEU A 105 2.76 -2.88 8.88
C LEU A 105 1.71 -2.07 8.12
N PHE A 106 0.65 -1.68 8.83
CA PHE A 106 -0.34 -0.77 8.27
C PHE A 106 -0.06 0.62 8.80
N THR A 107 0.30 1.54 7.91
CA THR A 107 0.51 2.95 8.27
C THR A 107 -0.77 3.76 8.16
N GLU A 108 -1.69 3.31 7.32
CA GLU A 108 -3.02 3.90 7.23
C GLU A 108 -4.06 2.80 6.98
N TYR A 109 -5.11 2.82 7.77
CA TYR A 109 -6.23 1.89 7.61
C TYR A 109 -7.47 2.51 8.24
N VAL A 110 -8.44 2.89 7.43
CA VAL A 110 -9.73 3.36 7.95
C VAL A 110 -10.83 3.12 6.93
N ALA A 111 -12.04 2.98 7.44
CA ALA A 111 -13.23 3.28 6.69
C ALA A 111 -13.48 4.78 6.82
N ASP A 112 -13.98 5.40 5.77
CA ASP A 112 -14.33 6.81 5.84
C ASP A 112 -15.44 7.01 6.87
N THR A 113 -15.17 7.83 7.88
CA THR A 113 -16.15 8.18 8.89
C THR A 113 -16.31 9.69 8.91
N ASP A 114 -17.52 10.12 8.62
CA ASP A 114 -17.87 11.52 8.75
C ASP A 114 -18.02 11.83 10.23
N ALA A 115 -17.32 12.84 10.73
CA ALA A 115 -17.40 13.23 12.12
C ALA A 115 -18.87 13.59 12.47
N GLY A 116 -19.44 12.85 13.42
CA GLY A 116 -20.83 13.03 13.81
C GLY A 116 -21.86 12.28 12.97
N ALA A 117 -21.41 11.49 12.01
CA ALA A 117 -22.32 10.65 11.24
C ALA A 117 -22.82 9.48 12.08
N HIS A 118 -24.13 9.41 12.25
CA HIS A 118 -24.80 8.32 12.96
C HIS A 118 -25.61 7.44 12.02
N LYS A 119 -25.20 7.38 10.76
CA LYS A 119 -25.91 6.58 9.77
C LYS A 119 -25.50 5.13 9.90
N LEU A 120 -26.48 4.29 10.15
CA LEU A 120 -26.31 2.87 9.97
C LEU A 120 -26.11 2.60 8.49
N PRO A 121 -25.29 1.59 8.13
CA PRO A 121 -25.15 1.21 6.73
C PRO A 121 -26.52 0.93 6.15
N SER A 122 -26.81 1.54 5.00
CA SER A 122 -28.03 1.23 4.28
C SER A 122 -27.97 -0.23 3.84
N VAL A 123 -28.94 -0.96 4.26
CA VAL A 123 -29.08 -2.35 3.81
C VAL A 123 -29.76 -2.37 2.46
#